data_474aaa0aaf82bfd101abc150859760ea
#
_entry.id   474aaa0aaf82bfd101abc150859760ea
#
_cell.length_a   1.000
_cell.length_b   1.000
_cell.length_c   1.000
_cell.angle_alpha   90.00
_cell.angle_beta   90.00
_cell.angle_gamma   90.00
#
_symmetry.space_group_name_H-M   'P 1'
#
loop_
_entity.id
_entity.type
_entity.pdbx_description
1 polymer ?
#
loop_
_entity_poly.entity_id
_entity_poly.type
_entity_poly.pdbx_seq_one_letter_code
_entity_poly.pdbx_strand_id
1 'polypeptide(L)'
;LYPIAEEMLPYFFFDRDLPREKKDRVMNLYKRMLQRHIYAHGGKLTLLSKNPNQSAKIESLLRFFPDARFINLARNPLETVPSMMDFMAAGWQVFCNPLEPYPHKQEFYEVMGFYYRYPMEFFKDKPDTCYFIRYDDLVQEPEGMVKEVYEFLDLELSEEYATILHLEAEKSRTY
;
A
#
# COMPACT_ATOMS: atom_id res chain seq x y z
N LEU A 1 21.48 3.49 16.01
CA LEU A 1 20.20 3.14 15.30
C LEU A 1 19.42 2.02 15.98
N TYR A 2 20.11 1.13 16.74
CA TYR A 2 19.45 -0.01 17.39
C TYR A 2 18.33 0.36 18.38
N PRO A 3 18.46 1.37 19.26
CA PRO A 3 17.36 1.76 20.15
C PRO A 3 16.12 2.29 19.41
N ILE A 4 16.34 2.93 18.25
CA ILE A 4 15.25 3.48 17.43
C ILE A 4 14.49 2.36 16.70
N ALA A 5 15.14 1.24 16.36
CA ALA A 5 14.49 0.12 15.68
C ALA A 5 13.39 -0.50 16.56
N GLU A 6 13.62 -0.71 17.84
CA GLU A 6 12.62 -1.24 18.78
C GLU A 6 11.42 -0.30 18.95
N GLU A 7 11.65 1.01 18.97
CA GLU A 7 10.58 2.02 19.05
C GLU A 7 9.77 2.12 17.75
N MET A 8 10.42 1.90 16.60
CA MET A 8 9.79 2.03 15.29
C MET A 8 9.07 0.77 14.81
N LEU A 9 9.51 -0.41 15.24
CA LEU A 9 8.96 -1.68 14.78
C LEU A 9 7.43 -1.78 14.97
N PRO A 10 6.82 -1.33 16.08
CA PRO A 10 5.36 -1.35 16.23
C PRO A 10 4.59 -0.55 15.17
N TYR A 11 5.22 0.44 14.52
CA TYR A 11 4.58 1.20 13.45
C TYR A 11 4.43 0.41 12.15
N PHE A 12 5.26 -0.62 11.94
CA PHE A 12 5.11 -1.55 10.82
C PHE A 12 3.99 -2.58 11.06
N PHE A 13 3.58 -2.74 12.31
CA PHE A 13 2.43 -3.55 12.73
C PHE A 13 1.34 -2.67 13.33
N PHE A 14 1.05 -1.55 12.71
CA PHE A 14 0.30 -0.42 13.25
C PHE A 14 -1.00 -0.81 13.94
N ASP A 15 -1.88 -1.54 13.25
CA ASP A 15 -3.17 -1.96 13.83
C ASP A 15 -3.02 -3.05 14.89
N ARG A 16 -1.97 -3.87 14.80
CA ARG A 16 -1.69 -4.96 15.73
C ARG A 16 -1.06 -4.47 17.04
N ASP A 17 0.00 -3.67 16.94
CA ASP A 17 0.92 -3.45 18.06
C ASP A 17 0.81 -2.07 18.71
N LEU A 18 0.32 -1.04 17.98
CA LEU A 18 0.23 0.28 18.58
C LEU A 18 -0.99 0.43 19.50
N PRO A 19 -0.82 1.07 20.67
CA PRO A 19 -1.94 1.47 21.51
C PRO A 19 -2.91 2.38 20.77
N ARG A 20 -4.20 2.26 21.08
CA ARG A 20 -5.28 3.04 20.43
C ARG A 20 -5.01 4.54 20.42
N GLU A 21 -4.53 5.10 21.52
CA GLU A 21 -4.22 6.53 21.64
C GLU A 21 -3.15 6.98 20.63
N LYS A 22 -2.08 6.17 20.45
CA LYS A 22 -1.05 6.46 19.45
C LYS A 22 -1.59 6.34 18.03
N LYS A 23 -2.40 5.31 17.74
CA LYS A 23 -3.09 5.15 16.46
C LYS A 23 -3.94 6.38 16.15
N ASP A 24 -4.77 6.80 17.09
CA ASP A 24 -5.69 7.94 16.92
C ASP A 24 -4.92 9.25 16.69
N ARG A 25 -3.82 9.47 17.38
CA ARG A 25 -2.96 10.64 17.19
C ARG A 25 -2.38 10.69 15.76
N VAL A 26 -1.84 9.58 15.28
CA VAL A 26 -1.27 9.47 13.92
C VAL A 26 -2.37 9.66 12.87
N MET A 27 -3.50 8.98 13.02
CA MET A 27 -4.59 9.04 12.06
C MET A 27 -5.27 10.41 12.02
N ASN A 28 -5.40 11.11 13.14
CA ASN A 28 -5.89 12.49 13.18
C ASN A 28 -4.94 13.46 12.44
N LEU A 29 -3.63 13.26 12.59
CA LEU A 29 -2.65 14.05 11.84
C LEU A 29 -2.79 13.78 10.34
N TYR A 30 -2.83 12.50 9.95
CA TYR A 30 -2.98 12.08 8.56
C TYR A 30 -4.28 12.64 7.94
N LYS A 31 -5.42 12.51 8.63
CA LYS A 31 -6.70 13.08 8.18
C LYS A 31 -6.60 14.58 7.92
N ARG A 32 -5.99 15.34 8.83
CA ARG A 32 -5.80 16.78 8.66
C ARG A 32 -4.88 17.13 7.48
N MET A 33 -3.85 16.33 7.22
CA MET A 33 -2.99 16.50 6.05
C MET A 33 -3.76 16.27 4.75
N LEU A 34 -4.56 15.21 4.67
CA LEU A 34 -5.42 14.94 3.52
C LEU A 34 -6.46 16.03 3.29
N GLN A 35 -7.13 16.50 4.34
CA GLN A 35 -8.10 17.60 4.25
C GLN A 35 -7.46 18.87 3.66
N ARG A 36 -6.24 19.23 4.09
CA ARG A 36 -5.50 20.38 3.53
C ARG A 36 -5.13 20.14 2.06
N HIS A 37 -4.71 18.93 1.71
CA HIS A 37 -4.41 18.58 0.34
C HIS A 37 -5.64 18.70 -0.56
N ILE A 38 -6.76 18.11 -0.17
CA ILE A 38 -8.03 18.19 -0.90
C ILE A 38 -8.49 19.65 -1.04
N TYR A 39 -8.41 20.43 0.04
CA TYR A 39 -8.77 21.85 0.02
C TYR A 39 -7.93 22.65 -0.97
N ALA A 40 -6.61 22.44 -0.98
CA ALA A 40 -5.69 23.11 -1.89
C ALA A 40 -5.96 22.79 -3.39
N HIS A 41 -6.62 21.66 -3.67
CA HIS A 41 -7.01 21.21 -5.02
C HIS A 41 -8.51 21.43 -5.33
N GLY A 42 -9.16 22.37 -4.64
CA GLY A 42 -10.54 22.79 -4.94
C GLY A 42 -11.65 21.96 -4.26
N GLY A 43 -11.31 21.00 -3.42
CA GLY A 43 -12.25 20.34 -2.51
C GLY A 43 -13.22 19.32 -3.12
N LYS A 44 -13.13 19.04 -4.42
CA LYS A 44 -14.10 18.20 -5.16
C LYS A 44 -13.50 16.90 -5.73
N LEU A 45 -12.24 16.63 -5.43
CA LEU A 45 -11.53 15.48 -6.00
C LEU A 45 -11.63 14.25 -5.09
N THR A 46 -11.78 13.09 -5.70
CA THR A 46 -11.53 11.81 -5.03
C THR A 46 -10.03 11.65 -4.80
N LEU A 47 -9.63 11.33 -3.59
CA LEU A 47 -8.23 11.14 -3.24
C LEU A 47 -7.81 9.70 -3.55
N LEU A 48 -6.81 9.55 -4.40
CA LEU A 48 -6.09 8.29 -4.58
C LEU A 48 -4.77 8.35 -3.80
N SER A 49 -4.57 7.43 -2.87
CA SER A 49 -3.35 7.33 -2.08
C SER A 49 -2.66 5.98 -2.30
N LYS A 50 -1.41 6.00 -2.76
CA LYS A 50 -0.59 4.80 -2.93
C LYS A 50 0.53 4.76 -1.90
N ASN A 51 0.43 3.81 -0.95
CA ASN A 51 1.46 3.61 0.06
C ASN A 51 1.43 2.16 0.57
N PRO A 52 2.49 1.36 0.34
CA PRO A 52 2.56 -0.03 0.81
C PRO A 52 2.39 -0.18 2.32
N ASN A 53 2.85 0.79 3.11
CA ASN A 53 2.73 0.77 4.57
C ASN A 53 1.28 0.93 5.08
N GLN A 54 0.33 1.23 4.20
CA GLN A 54 -1.09 1.25 4.58
C GLN A 54 -1.65 -0.15 4.80
N SER A 55 -1.01 -1.19 4.27
CA SER A 55 -1.35 -2.58 4.57
C SER A 55 -1.38 -2.90 6.08
N ALA A 56 -0.60 -2.19 6.89
CA ALA A 56 -0.60 -2.36 8.34
C ALA A 56 -1.65 -1.50 9.09
N LYS A 57 -2.44 -0.67 8.39
CA LYS A 57 -3.30 0.37 8.99
C LYS A 57 -4.76 0.30 8.52
N ILE A 58 -5.17 -0.81 7.96
CA ILE A 58 -6.47 -0.97 7.28
C ILE A 58 -7.65 -0.70 8.22
N GLU A 59 -7.65 -1.29 9.42
CA GLU A 59 -8.69 -1.07 10.43
C GLU A 59 -8.73 0.41 10.85
N SER A 60 -7.57 1.00 11.12
CA SER A 60 -7.47 2.41 11.49
C SER A 60 -7.90 3.32 10.35
N LEU A 61 -7.56 3.01 9.10
CA LEU A 61 -8.01 3.76 7.92
C LEU A 61 -9.53 3.74 7.80
N LEU A 62 -10.17 2.57 7.86
CA LEU A 62 -11.62 2.46 7.78
C LEU A 62 -12.35 3.18 8.92
N ARG A 63 -11.78 3.18 10.11
CA ARG A 63 -12.36 3.90 11.25
C ARG A 63 -12.35 5.42 11.04
N PHE A 64 -11.33 5.97 10.37
CA PHE A 64 -11.21 7.41 10.11
C PHE A 64 -11.81 7.85 8.77
N PHE A 65 -11.93 6.92 7.83
CA PHE A 65 -12.48 7.08 6.49
C PHE A 65 -13.39 5.89 6.19
N PRO A 66 -14.64 5.90 6.71
CA PRO A 66 -15.56 4.76 6.57
C PRO A 66 -15.98 4.44 5.14
N ASP A 67 -15.84 5.42 4.25
CA ASP A 67 -16.12 5.36 2.82
C ASP A 67 -14.90 4.95 1.97
N ALA A 68 -13.75 4.70 2.61
CA ALA A 68 -12.56 4.30 1.88
C ALA A 68 -12.74 2.92 1.24
N ARG A 69 -12.30 2.81 -0.02
CA ARG A 69 -12.16 1.54 -0.74
C ARG A 69 -10.68 1.25 -0.98
N PHE A 70 -10.34 -0.03 -1.03
CA PHE A 70 -8.96 -0.48 -1.13
C PHE A 70 -8.75 -1.26 -2.41
N ILE A 71 -7.62 -1.01 -3.06
CA ILE A 71 -7.10 -1.86 -4.12
C ILE A 71 -5.83 -2.51 -3.56
N ASN A 72 -5.86 -3.81 -3.42
CA ASN A 72 -4.71 -4.59 -2.94
C ASN A 72 -4.02 -5.26 -4.12
N LEU A 73 -2.90 -4.70 -4.55
CA LEU A 73 -2.07 -5.27 -5.59
C LEU A 73 -1.02 -6.19 -4.97
N ALA A 74 -1.17 -7.50 -5.16
CA ALA A 74 -0.29 -8.52 -4.63
C ALA A 74 0.63 -9.08 -5.73
N ARG A 75 1.94 -8.94 -5.54
CA ARG A 75 2.97 -9.61 -6.35
C ARG A 75 3.44 -10.88 -5.63
N ASN A 76 3.98 -11.84 -6.38
CA ASN A 76 4.55 -13.06 -5.84
C ASN A 76 5.57 -12.74 -4.72
N PRO A 77 5.36 -13.21 -3.48
CA PRO A 77 6.27 -12.92 -2.36
C PRO A 77 7.68 -13.49 -2.56
N LEU A 78 7.83 -14.57 -3.34
CA LEU A 78 9.15 -15.14 -3.66
C LEU A 78 10.01 -14.20 -4.51
N GLU A 79 9.41 -13.26 -5.21
CA GLU A 79 10.09 -12.22 -5.97
C GLU A 79 10.20 -10.90 -5.18
N THR A 80 9.09 -10.50 -4.54
CA THR A 80 9.00 -9.21 -3.87
C THR A 80 9.89 -9.15 -2.63
N VAL A 81 9.91 -10.21 -1.83
CA VAL A 81 10.64 -10.19 -0.54
C VAL A 81 12.15 -10.11 -0.76
N PRO A 82 12.79 -10.92 -1.64
CA PRO A 82 14.21 -10.76 -1.92
C PRO A 82 14.54 -9.38 -2.51
N SER A 83 13.78 -8.92 -3.50
CA SER A 83 13.99 -7.62 -4.14
C SER A 83 13.90 -6.45 -3.15
N MET A 84 12.92 -6.47 -2.24
CA MET A 84 12.79 -5.46 -1.20
C MET A 84 13.92 -5.53 -0.17
N MET A 85 14.41 -6.74 0.13
CA MET A 85 15.54 -6.96 1.02
C MET A 85 16.81 -6.34 0.46
N ASP A 86 17.09 -6.55 -0.83
CA ASP A 86 18.24 -5.97 -1.51
C ASP A 86 18.14 -4.44 -1.58
N PHE A 87 16.95 -3.91 -1.84
CA PHE A 87 16.68 -2.46 -1.80
C PHE A 87 16.96 -1.87 -0.41
N MET A 88 16.49 -2.51 0.65
CA MET A 88 16.75 -2.08 2.02
C MET A 88 18.23 -2.20 2.39
N ALA A 89 18.91 -3.28 1.97
CA ALA A 89 20.34 -3.47 2.20
C ALA A 89 21.18 -2.37 1.55
N ALA A 90 20.85 -1.99 0.31
CA ALA A 90 21.48 -0.86 -0.37
C ALA A 90 21.29 0.45 0.40
N GLY A 91 20.06 0.72 0.90
CA GLY A 91 19.79 1.88 1.74
C GLY A 91 20.63 1.88 3.03
N TRP A 92 20.74 0.76 3.72
CA TRP A 92 21.57 0.65 4.92
C TRP A 92 23.07 0.90 4.64
N GLN A 93 23.58 0.43 3.51
CA GLN A 93 24.96 0.70 3.12
C GLN A 93 25.23 2.18 2.83
N VAL A 94 24.24 2.89 2.25
CA VAL A 94 24.37 4.32 1.94
C VAL A 94 24.24 5.22 3.18
N PHE A 95 23.24 4.94 4.04
CA PHE A 95 22.87 5.82 5.16
C PHE A 95 23.42 5.37 6.51
N CYS A 96 23.90 4.15 6.62
CA CYS A 96 24.42 3.55 7.83
C CYS A 96 25.78 2.89 7.54
N ASN A 97 26.39 2.34 8.58
CA ASN A 97 27.57 1.48 8.44
C ASN A 97 27.24 0.13 9.11
N PRO A 98 26.45 -0.73 8.48
CA PRO A 98 26.02 -1.97 9.08
C PRO A 98 27.18 -2.94 9.24
N LEU A 99 27.22 -3.68 10.37
CA LEU A 99 28.21 -4.71 10.62
C LEU A 99 27.97 -5.99 9.83
N GLU A 100 26.74 -6.15 9.32
CA GLU A 100 26.32 -7.28 8.51
C GLU A 100 25.50 -6.80 7.29
N PRO A 101 25.47 -7.57 6.19
CA PRO A 101 24.78 -7.16 4.95
C PRO A 101 23.28 -6.94 5.11
N TYR A 102 22.62 -7.72 5.97
CA TYR A 102 21.16 -7.71 6.15
C TYR A 102 20.78 -7.59 7.63
N PRO A 103 21.04 -6.43 8.25
CA PRO A 103 20.59 -6.20 9.62
C PRO A 103 19.07 -6.25 9.70
N HIS A 104 18.53 -6.79 10.80
CA HIS A 104 17.09 -6.91 11.05
C HIS A 104 16.33 -7.77 10.01
N LYS A 105 17.02 -8.77 9.43
CA LYS A 105 16.43 -9.66 8.42
C LYS A 105 15.18 -10.38 8.93
N GLN A 106 15.19 -10.83 10.18
CA GLN A 106 14.07 -11.58 10.75
C GLN A 106 12.84 -10.68 10.90
N GLU A 107 13.02 -9.50 11.47
CA GLU A 107 11.95 -8.50 11.66
C GLU A 107 11.37 -8.07 10.30
N PHE A 108 12.23 -7.94 9.29
CA PHE A 108 11.78 -7.63 7.94
C PHE A 108 10.87 -8.73 7.36
N TYR A 109 11.23 -9.99 7.52
CA TYR A 109 10.38 -11.09 7.06
C TYR A 109 9.04 -11.14 7.81
N GLU A 110 9.03 -10.83 9.09
CA GLU A 110 7.79 -10.74 9.87
C GLU A 110 6.89 -9.61 9.38
N VAL A 111 7.45 -8.43 9.10
CA VAL A 111 6.73 -7.29 8.53
C VAL A 111 6.15 -7.65 7.16
N MET A 112 6.95 -8.21 6.26
CA MET A 112 6.49 -8.60 4.93
C MET A 112 5.39 -9.66 5.02
N GLY A 113 5.58 -10.68 5.86
CA GLY A 113 4.55 -11.70 6.10
C GLY A 113 3.25 -11.11 6.65
N PHE A 114 3.33 -10.12 7.52
CA PHE A 114 2.16 -9.40 8.02
C PHE A 114 1.46 -8.59 6.92
N TYR A 115 2.20 -7.86 6.09
CA TYR A 115 1.65 -7.04 5.00
C TYR A 115 0.91 -7.87 3.94
N TYR A 116 1.29 -9.13 3.75
CA TYR A 116 0.55 -10.05 2.88
C TYR A 116 -0.68 -10.66 3.56
N ARG A 117 -0.53 -11.16 4.80
CA ARG A 117 -1.62 -11.88 5.48
C ARG A 117 -2.72 -10.97 6.01
N TYR A 118 -2.36 -9.86 6.63
CA TYR A 118 -3.34 -9.01 7.32
C TYR A 118 -4.42 -8.45 6.39
N PRO A 119 -4.12 -7.91 5.19
CA PRO A 119 -5.18 -7.51 4.25
C PRO A 119 -6.09 -8.65 3.84
N MET A 120 -5.54 -9.82 3.55
CA MET A 120 -6.32 -10.99 3.14
C MET A 120 -7.27 -11.46 4.25
N GLU A 121 -6.79 -11.51 5.48
CA GLU A 121 -7.58 -11.90 6.64
C GLU A 121 -8.66 -10.85 6.98
N PHE A 122 -8.29 -9.57 6.98
CA PHE A 122 -9.18 -8.48 7.35
C PHE A 122 -10.34 -8.29 6.36
N PHE A 123 -10.08 -8.43 5.07
CA PHE A 123 -11.08 -8.23 4.03
C PHE A 123 -11.82 -9.49 3.58
N LYS A 124 -11.50 -10.66 4.17
CA LYS A 124 -12.08 -11.95 3.80
C LYS A 124 -13.61 -11.92 3.63
N ASP A 125 -14.30 -11.22 4.53
CA ASP A 125 -15.76 -11.12 4.57
C ASP A 125 -16.26 -9.71 4.17
N LYS A 126 -15.44 -8.93 3.44
CA LYS A 126 -15.73 -7.54 3.04
C LYS A 126 -15.39 -7.30 1.56
N PRO A 127 -15.98 -8.05 0.62
CA PRO A 127 -15.64 -7.96 -0.79
C PRO A 127 -15.90 -6.57 -1.39
N ASP A 128 -16.90 -5.85 -0.88
CA ASP A 128 -17.27 -4.51 -1.37
C ASP A 128 -16.31 -3.40 -0.87
N THR A 129 -15.36 -3.75 -0.01
CA THR A 129 -14.43 -2.78 0.58
C THR A 129 -13.04 -2.86 -0.03
N CYS A 130 -12.65 -4.04 -0.53
CA CYS A 130 -11.32 -4.25 -1.11
C CYS A 130 -11.38 -5.12 -2.36
N TYR A 131 -10.76 -4.63 -3.42
CA TYR A 131 -10.51 -5.38 -4.65
C TYR A 131 -9.07 -5.89 -4.66
N PHE A 132 -8.90 -7.21 -4.82
CA PHE A 132 -7.59 -7.86 -4.87
C PHE A 132 -7.16 -8.10 -6.30
N ILE A 133 -5.98 -7.61 -6.66
CA ILE A 133 -5.37 -7.78 -7.97
C ILE A 133 -4.06 -8.57 -7.81
N ARG A 134 -3.88 -9.60 -8.62
CA ARG A 134 -2.57 -10.20 -8.80
C ARG A 134 -1.76 -9.37 -9.77
N TYR A 135 -0.50 -9.12 -9.44
CA TYR A 135 0.40 -8.37 -10.31
C TYR A 135 0.54 -9.01 -11.70
N ASP A 136 0.58 -10.34 -11.75
CA ASP A 136 0.70 -11.08 -13.00
C ASP A 136 -0.51 -10.85 -13.93
N ASP A 137 -1.72 -10.81 -13.36
CA ASP A 137 -2.96 -10.56 -14.12
C ASP A 137 -2.97 -9.12 -14.66
N LEU A 138 -2.53 -8.14 -13.84
CA LEU A 138 -2.40 -6.74 -14.26
C LEU A 138 -1.38 -6.58 -15.41
N VAL A 139 -0.27 -7.31 -15.38
CA VAL A 139 0.75 -7.26 -16.45
C VAL A 139 0.25 -7.92 -17.73
N GLN A 140 -0.50 -9.01 -17.62
CA GLN A 140 -1.03 -9.73 -18.77
C GLN A 140 -2.18 -8.97 -19.44
N GLU A 141 -3.07 -8.38 -18.66
CA GLU A 141 -4.30 -7.74 -19.15
C GLU A 141 -4.59 -6.39 -18.45
N PRO A 142 -3.69 -5.39 -18.63
CA PRO A 142 -3.77 -4.13 -17.89
C PRO A 142 -5.07 -3.36 -18.14
N GLU A 143 -5.59 -3.37 -19.37
CA GLU A 143 -6.83 -2.66 -19.70
C GLU A 143 -8.05 -3.28 -19.01
N GLY A 144 -8.16 -4.62 -19.01
CA GLY A 144 -9.23 -5.35 -18.33
C GLY A 144 -9.20 -5.08 -16.83
N MET A 145 -8.04 -5.26 -16.22
CA MET A 145 -7.87 -5.04 -14.78
C MET A 145 -8.19 -3.61 -14.33
N VAL A 146 -7.80 -2.60 -15.10
CA VAL A 146 -8.13 -1.21 -14.76
C VAL A 146 -9.62 -0.94 -14.90
N LYS A 147 -10.30 -1.49 -15.92
CA LYS A 147 -11.76 -1.39 -16.07
C LYS A 147 -12.50 -1.99 -14.87
N GLU A 148 -12.10 -3.19 -14.43
CA GLU A 148 -12.68 -3.83 -13.24
C GLU A 148 -12.46 -3.01 -11.97
N VAL A 149 -11.30 -2.35 -11.82
CA VAL A 149 -11.04 -1.41 -10.72
C VAL A 149 -11.99 -0.21 -10.77
N TYR A 150 -12.23 0.37 -11.94
CA TYR A 150 -13.16 1.49 -12.09
C TYR A 150 -14.59 1.09 -11.76
N GLU A 151 -15.01 -0.09 -12.21
CA GLU A 151 -16.32 -0.68 -11.87
C GLU A 151 -16.46 -0.90 -10.36
N PHE A 152 -15.44 -1.52 -9.72
CA PHE A 152 -15.43 -1.73 -8.28
C PHE A 152 -15.51 -0.41 -7.49
N LEU A 153 -14.86 0.65 -7.97
CA LEU A 153 -14.86 1.97 -7.33
C LEU A 153 -16.10 2.80 -7.67
N ASP A 154 -16.97 2.30 -8.54
CA ASP A 154 -18.15 3.03 -9.05
C ASP A 154 -17.74 4.37 -9.72
N LEU A 155 -16.66 4.32 -10.51
CA LEU A 155 -16.10 5.44 -11.24
C LEU A 155 -16.32 5.27 -12.74
N GLU A 156 -16.61 6.38 -13.41
CA GLU A 156 -16.70 6.41 -14.87
C GLU A 156 -15.29 6.45 -15.50
N LEU A 157 -15.04 5.55 -16.45
CA LEU A 157 -13.83 5.54 -17.24
C LEU A 157 -14.03 6.44 -18.46
N SER A 158 -13.41 7.62 -18.49
CA SER A 158 -13.53 8.54 -19.61
C SER A 158 -12.92 7.97 -20.91
N GLU A 159 -13.43 8.36 -22.07
CA GLU A 159 -12.88 7.96 -23.39
C GLU A 159 -11.43 8.41 -23.55
N GLU A 160 -11.09 9.60 -23.05
CA GLU A 160 -9.72 10.11 -23.05
C GLU A 160 -8.78 9.20 -22.24
N TYR A 161 -9.19 8.82 -21.05
CA TYR A 161 -8.36 7.94 -20.21
C TYR A 161 -8.30 6.51 -20.78
N ALA A 162 -9.37 6.00 -21.35
CA ALA A 162 -9.37 4.70 -22.03
C ALA A 162 -8.36 4.66 -23.20
N THR A 163 -8.23 5.76 -23.95
CA THR A 163 -7.24 5.89 -25.00
C THR A 163 -5.80 5.89 -24.45
N ILE A 164 -5.55 6.63 -23.37
CA ILE A 164 -4.24 6.65 -22.69
C ILE A 164 -3.90 5.27 -22.16
N LEU A 165 -4.85 4.60 -21.50
CA LEU A 165 -4.68 3.26 -20.95
C LEU A 165 -4.29 2.25 -22.04
N HIS A 166 -4.95 2.29 -23.20
CA HIS A 166 -4.61 1.45 -24.33
C HIS A 166 -3.17 1.68 -24.81
N LEU A 167 -2.75 2.94 -24.97
CA LEU A 167 -1.38 3.28 -25.39
C LEU A 167 -0.32 2.82 -24.36
N GLU A 168 -0.60 2.93 -23.06
CA GLU A 168 0.33 2.48 -22.02
C GLU A 168 0.36 0.94 -21.94
N ALA A 169 -0.78 0.27 -22.16
CA ALA A 169 -0.83 -1.19 -22.25
C ALA A 169 0.02 -1.73 -23.41
N GLU A 170 -0.06 -1.10 -24.58
CA GLU A 170 0.77 -1.46 -25.75
C GLU A 170 2.27 -1.26 -25.46
N LYS A 171 2.65 -0.17 -24.81
CA LYS A 171 4.06 0.06 -24.41
C LYS A 171 4.55 -0.99 -23.42
N SER A 172 3.73 -1.38 -22.43
CA SER A 172 4.13 -2.36 -21.41
C SER A 172 4.41 -3.75 -21.99
N ARG A 173 3.77 -4.12 -23.11
CA ARG A 173 4.02 -5.40 -23.83
C ARG A 173 5.37 -5.46 -24.52
N THR A 174 6.04 -4.32 -24.69
CA THR A 174 7.35 -4.22 -25.39
C THR A 174 8.55 -4.21 -24.44
N TYR A 175 8.31 -4.27 -23.13
CA TYR A 175 9.33 -4.41 -22.09
C TYR A 175 9.42 -5.86 -21.61
#